data_d0f48ceb480bdda29e25d0946675f557
#
_entry.id   d0f48ceb480bdda29e25d0946675f557
#
_cell.length_a   1.000
_cell.length_b   1.000
_cell.length_c   1.000
_cell.angle_alpha   90.00
_cell.angle_beta   90.00
_cell.angle_gamma   90.00
#
_symmetry.space_group_name_H-M   'P 1'
#
loop_
_entity.id
_entity.type
_entity.pdbx_description
1 polymer ?
#
loop_
_entity_poly.entity_id
_entity_poly.type
_entity_poly.pdbx_seq_one_letter_code
_entity_poly.pdbx_strand_id
1 'polypeptide(L)'
;MSILEAIILGIVQGLCEFLPVSSSGHLLILQDLFNITAGGRFFTVMLHLGTLIAVLIVYRKRVIEMICHPVKQQKYWLWLIAATAVTVIIQLIFGDLFESLEKVQYIGYFFLFTALMLTACDIWRKNRKADLTVPKMKWYQALFVGFMQGIAILPGVSRSGATITGATFCNMKKEDAAEFSFLLSIPAILGGAVLEIPDAVREGVVGGILPVIVGVIVAGISGYFAVRFMIKLITKHSFRGFAVYTAVLGLFIIIDWNFVHLLFNRG
;
A
#
# COMPACT_ATOMS: atom_id res chain seq x y z
N MET A 1 23.94 -3.47 0.71
CA MET A 1 22.97 -2.98 1.71
C MET A 1 23.45 -3.33 3.10
N SER A 2 23.52 -2.36 3.99
CA SER A 2 23.91 -2.52 5.40
C SER A 2 22.68 -2.95 6.24
N ILE A 3 22.94 -3.44 7.46
CA ILE A 3 21.89 -3.76 8.44
C ILE A 3 21.09 -2.51 8.82
N LEU A 4 21.76 -1.35 8.93
CA LEU A 4 21.10 -0.10 9.28
C LEU A 4 20.12 0.35 8.18
N GLU A 5 20.51 0.28 6.91
CA GLU A 5 19.62 0.54 5.76
C GLU A 5 18.42 -0.41 5.77
N ALA A 6 18.65 -1.70 6.03
CA ALA A 6 17.58 -2.69 6.14
C ALA A 6 16.59 -2.37 7.27
N ILE A 7 17.07 -1.90 8.42
CA ILE A 7 16.22 -1.46 9.54
C ILE A 7 15.39 -0.24 9.13
N ILE A 8 16.01 0.77 8.54
CA ILE A 8 15.31 2.01 8.12
C ILE A 8 14.24 1.68 7.08
N LEU A 9 14.58 0.93 6.04
CA LEU A 9 13.64 0.51 5.00
C LEU A 9 12.52 -0.36 5.58
N GLY A 10 12.84 -1.27 6.52
CA GLY A 10 11.86 -2.10 7.21
C GLY A 10 10.87 -1.27 8.05
N ILE A 11 11.34 -0.26 8.80
CA ILE A 11 10.46 0.64 9.55
C ILE A 11 9.56 1.41 8.60
N VAL A 12 10.13 2.01 7.54
CA VAL A 12 9.38 2.80 6.57
C VAL A 12 8.34 1.94 5.86
N GLN A 13 8.72 0.75 5.39
CA GLN A 13 7.77 -0.18 4.78
C GLN A 13 6.62 -0.50 5.74
N GLY A 14 6.94 -0.94 6.96
CA GLY A 14 5.90 -1.35 7.89
C GLY A 14 4.94 -0.23 8.27
N LEU A 15 5.44 0.98 8.46
CA LEU A 15 4.60 2.14 8.73
C LEU A 15 3.78 2.54 7.51
N CYS A 16 4.45 2.79 6.38
CA CYS A 16 3.82 3.38 5.20
C CYS A 16 2.91 2.41 4.44
N GLU A 17 3.05 1.09 4.62
CA GLU A 17 2.20 0.09 3.96
C GLU A 17 0.72 0.24 4.34
N PHE A 18 0.46 0.57 5.60
CA PHE A 18 -0.89 0.67 6.14
C PHE A 18 -1.35 2.11 6.34
N LEU A 19 -0.42 3.05 6.52
CA LEU A 19 -0.73 4.47 6.49
C LEU A 19 -1.02 4.91 5.04
N PRO A 20 -1.96 5.84 4.83
CA PRO A 20 -2.33 6.26 3.48
C PRO A 20 -1.30 7.25 2.89
N VAL A 21 -0.02 6.84 2.83
CA VAL A 21 1.12 7.69 2.40
C VAL A 21 2.00 7.07 1.30
N SER A 22 1.70 5.85 0.85
CA SER A 22 2.44 5.08 -0.17
C SER A 22 3.82 4.57 0.29
N SER A 23 3.89 3.30 0.66
CA SER A 23 5.15 2.60 1.00
C SER A 23 6.10 2.51 -0.20
N SER A 24 5.61 2.15 -1.38
CA SER A 24 6.41 2.02 -2.60
C SER A 24 7.13 3.31 -2.97
N GLY A 25 6.43 4.46 -2.90
CA GLY A 25 7.05 5.76 -3.15
C GLY A 25 8.17 6.08 -2.16
N HIS A 26 7.96 5.82 -0.86
CA HIS A 26 8.98 6.06 0.16
C HIS A 26 10.18 5.12 0.01
N LEU A 27 9.94 3.83 -0.27
CA LEU A 27 11.01 2.88 -0.49
C LEU A 27 11.87 3.27 -1.70
N LEU A 28 11.25 3.65 -2.81
CA LEU A 28 11.96 4.03 -4.03
C LEU A 28 12.87 5.26 -3.78
N ILE A 29 12.37 6.27 -3.06
CA ILE A 29 13.15 7.44 -2.66
C ILE A 29 14.35 7.04 -1.79
N LEU A 30 14.12 6.22 -0.76
CA LEU A 30 15.18 5.82 0.15
C LEU A 30 16.21 4.89 -0.52
N GLN A 31 15.77 4.02 -1.40
CA GLN A 31 16.66 3.16 -2.17
C GLN A 31 17.55 3.99 -3.10
N ASP A 32 16.99 5.00 -3.75
CA ASP A 32 17.75 5.95 -4.56
C ASP A 32 18.78 6.71 -3.71
N LEU A 33 18.36 7.26 -2.57
CA LEU A 33 19.24 7.99 -1.64
C LEU A 33 20.36 7.10 -1.04
N PHE A 34 20.09 5.81 -0.83
CA PHE A 34 21.09 4.86 -0.33
C PHE A 34 21.90 4.21 -1.46
N ASN A 35 21.68 4.59 -2.73
CA ASN A 35 22.30 4.00 -3.91
C ASN A 35 22.13 2.47 -3.98
N ILE A 36 20.96 1.98 -3.61
CA ILE A 36 20.61 0.56 -3.69
C ILE A 36 20.07 0.26 -5.09
N THR A 37 20.96 -0.09 -6.02
CA THR A 37 20.62 -0.30 -7.44
C THR A 37 20.36 -1.76 -7.78
N ALA A 38 21.02 -2.71 -7.11
CA ALA A 38 20.86 -4.13 -7.37
C ALA A 38 20.24 -4.86 -6.16
N GLY A 39 19.37 -5.84 -6.41
CA GLY A 39 18.69 -6.63 -5.36
C GLY A 39 17.65 -5.86 -4.55
N GLY A 40 17.37 -4.61 -4.88
CA GLY A 40 16.37 -3.80 -4.22
C GLY A 40 14.97 -4.37 -4.37
N ARG A 41 14.64 -4.92 -5.53
CA ARG A 41 13.35 -5.57 -5.82
C ARG A 41 13.10 -6.77 -4.90
N PHE A 42 14.09 -7.69 -4.80
CA PHE A 42 13.98 -8.84 -3.90
C PHE A 42 13.75 -8.41 -2.45
N PHE A 43 14.53 -7.43 -1.98
CA PHE A 43 14.39 -6.90 -0.64
C PHE A 43 13.00 -6.28 -0.40
N THR A 44 12.51 -5.48 -1.35
CA THR A 44 11.18 -4.86 -1.29
C THR A 44 10.07 -5.91 -1.19
N VAL A 45 10.11 -6.96 -2.01
CA VAL A 45 9.14 -8.08 -1.95
C VAL A 45 9.17 -8.73 -0.57
N MET A 46 10.35 -8.98 -0.03
CA MET A 46 10.50 -9.58 1.30
C MET A 46 9.95 -8.68 2.42
N LEU A 47 10.13 -7.36 2.32
CA LEU A 47 9.54 -6.41 3.27
C LEU A 47 8.00 -6.44 3.21
N HIS A 48 7.41 -6.53 2.01
CA HIS A 48 5.95 -6.67 1.86
C HIS A 48 5.44 -7.97 2.50
N LEU A 49 6.16 -9.08 2.36
CA LEU A 49 5.82 -10.33 3.05
C LEU A 49 5.92 -10.19 4.58
N GLY A 50 6.86 -9.40 5.09
CA GLY A 50 6.92 -9.04 6.51
C GLY A 50 5.66 -8.29 6.98
N THR A 51 5.21 -7.31 6.21
CA THR A 51 3.97 -6.56 6.52
C THR A 51 2.71 -7.40 6.35
N LEU A 52 2.70 -8.36 5.43
CA LEU A 52 1.62 -9.33 5.31
C LEU A 52 1.41 -10.13 6.59
N ILE A 53 2.50 -10.58 7.23
CA ILE A 53 2.43 -11.27 8.52
C ILE A 53 1.77 -10.38 9.58
N ALA A 54 2.06 -9.09 9.58
CA ALA A 54 1.43 -8.14 10.51
C ALA A 54 -0.10 -8.08 10.34
N VAL A 55 -0.60 -8.01 9.09
CA VAL A 55 -2.05 -8.04 8.80
C VAL A 55 -2.68 -9.35 9.28
N LEU A 56 -2.05 -10.48 8.96
CA LEU A 56 -2.54 -11.80 9.36
C LEU A 56 -2.64 -11.93 10.89
N ILE A 57 -1.67 -11.39 11.65
CA ILE A 57 -1.67 -11.40 13.11
C ILE A 57 -2.79 -10.51 13.66
N VAL A 58 -2.94 -9.28 13.14
CA VAL A 58 -3.96 -8.33 13.62
C VAL A 58 -5.37 -8.84 13.34
N TYR A 59 -5.61 -9.33 12.12
CA TYR A 59 -6.91 -9.82 11.67
C TYR A 59 -7.08 -11.34 11.80
N ARG A 60 -6.22 -12.04 12.58
CA ARG A 60 -6.23 -13.50 12.72
C ARG A 60 -7.62 -14.09 13.01
N LYS A 61 -8.40 -13.46 13.87
CA LYS A 61 -9.75 -13.94 14.21
C LYS A 61 -10.64 -13.88 12.97
N ARG A 62 -10.58 -12.79 12.21
CA ARG A 62 -11.38 -12.61 11.00
C ARG A 62 -10.95 -13.58 9.90
N VAL A 63 -9.63 -13.73 9.70
CA VAL A 63 -9.08 -14.67 8.72
C VAL A 63 -9.46 -16.11 9.07
N ILE A 64 -9.32 -16.51 10.32
CA ILE A 64 -9.72 -17.85 10.78
C ILE A 64 -11.23 -18.05 10.59
N GLU A 65 -12.09 -17.07 10.94
CA GLU A 65 -13.53 -17.13 10.73
C GLU A 65 -13.87 -17.33 9.24
N MET A 66 -13.19 -16.62 8.36
CA MET A 66 -13.38 -16.72 6.91
C MET A 66 -12.97 -18.10 6.37
N ILE A 67 -11.90 -18.68 6.90
CA ILE A 67 -11.40 -20.00 6.48
C ILE A 67 -12.27 -21.13 7.05
N CYS A 68 -12.61 -21.07 8.35
CA CYS A 68 -13.37 -22.13 9.01
C CYS A 68 -14.85 -22.12 8.64
N HIS A 69 -15.40 -20.97 8.24
CA HIS A 69 -16.83 -20.82 7.92
C HIS A 69 -17.02 -20.18 6.53
N PRO A 70 -16.49 -20.77 5.45
CA PRO A 70 -16.46 -20.15 4.12
C PRO A 70 -17.86 -19.85 3.57
N VAL A 71 -18.84 -20.73 3.82
CA VAL A 71 -20.23 -20.54 3.38
C VAL A 71 -20.88 -19.33 4.08
N LYS A 72 -20.65 -19.17 5.39
CA LYS A 72 -21.15 -18.01 6.14
C LYS A 72 -20.49 -16.70 5.69
N GLN A 73 -19.23 -16.75 5.28
CA GLN A 73 -18.43 -15.61 4.84
C GLN A 73 -18.31 -15.50 3.31
N GLN A 74 -19.17 -16.22 2.55
CA GLN A 74 -19.12 -16.30 1.08
C GLN A 74 -19.15 -14.93 0.41
N LYS A 75 -19.92 -13.96 0.92
CA LYS A 75 -19.95 -12.60 0.37
C LYS A 75 -18.64 -11.85 0.58
N TYR A 76 -17.99 -12.07 1.71
CA TYR A 76 -16.70 -11.45 1.98
C TYR A 76 -15.63 -11.96 1.00
N TRP A 77 -15.58 -13.29 0.81
CA TRP A 77 -14.70 -13.92 -0.19
C TRP A 77 -14.99 -13.43 -1.60
N LEU A 78 -16.29 -13.38 -1.97
CA LEU A 78 -16.70 -12.94 -3.31
C LEU A 78 -16.22 -11.51 -3.60
N TRP A 79 -16.35 -10.59 -2.63
CA TRP A 79 -15.95 -9.20 -2.83
C TRP A 79 -14.43 -9.02 -2.81
N LEU A 80 -13.69 -9.78 -2.01
CA LEU A 80 -12.23 -9.77 -2.05
C LEU A 80 -11.72 -10.31 -3.40
N ILE A 81 -12.29 -11.42 -3.87
CA ILE A 81 -11.92 -12.01 -5.18
C ILE A 81 -12.27 -11.04 -6.31
N ALA A 82 -13.48 -10.47 -6.31
CA ALA A 82 -13.90 -9.54 -7.35
C ALA A 82 -13.01 -8.29 -7.41
N ALA A 83 -12.69 -7.69 -6.25
CA ALA A 83 -11.79 -6.54 -6.18
C ALA A 83 -10.36 -6.90 -6.62
N THR A 84 -9.85 -8.05 -6.18
CA THR A 84 -8.52 -8.54 -6.60
C THR A 84 -8.47 -8.81 -8.09
N ALA A 85 -9.51 -9.42 -8.68
CA ALA A 85 -9.57 -9.69 -10.12
C ALA A 85 -9.47 -8.40 -10.95
N VAL A 86 -10.17 -7.34 -10.55
CA VAL A 86 -10.05 -6.03 -11.23
C VAL A 86 -8.62 -5.49 -11.13
N THR A 87 -8.00 -5.58 -9.95
CA THR A 87 -6.60 -5.16 -9.75
C THR A 87 -5.65 -5.92 -10.66
N VAL A 88 -5.81 -7.26 -10.75
CA VAL A 88 -4.99 -8.10 -11.62
C VAL A 88 -5.21 -7.75 -13.10
N ILE A 89 -6.45 -7.53 -13.52
CA ILE A 89 -6.76 -7.12 -14.91
C ILE A 89 -6.07 -5.79 -15.23
N ILE A 90 -6.11 -4.82 -14.33
CA ILE A 90 -5.44 -3.53 -14.53
C ILE A 90 -3.92 -3.72 -14.62
N GLN A 91 -3.34 -4.55 -13.75
CA GLN A 91 -1.91 -4.88 -13.81
C GLN A 91 -1.53 -5.55 -15.14
N LEU A 92 -2.33 -6.49 -15.63
CA LEU A 92 -2.06 -7.17 -16.90
C LEU A 92 -2.17 -6.25 -18.12
N ILE A 93 -3.07 -5.26 -18.07
CA ILE A 93 -3.25 -4.32 -19.19
C ILE A 93 -2.23 -3.18 -19.15
N PHE A 94 -1.91 -2.67 -17.97
CA PHE A 94 -1.11 -1.46 -17.78
C PHE A 94 0.24 -1.70 -17.08
N GLY A 95 0.63 -2.95 -16.84
CA GLY A 95 1.84 -3.29 -16.09
C GLY A 95 3.10 -2.65 -16.67
N ASP A 96 3.31 -2.77 -17.98
CA ASP A 96 4.48 -2.18 -18.66
C ASP A 96 4.50 -0.65 -18.54
N LEU A 97 3.32 0.00 -18.59
CA LEU A 97 3.20 1.43 -18.38
C LEU A 97 3.58 1.79 -16.93
N PHE A 98 3.07 1.03 -15.96
CA PHE A 98 3.36 1.27 -14.54
C PHE A 98 4.84 1.10 -14.23
N GLU A 99 5.49 0.07 -14.78
CA GLU A 99 6.93 -0.13 -14.66
C GLU A 99 7.72 1.02 -15.28
N SER A 100 7.30 1.54 -16.44
CA SER A 100 7.94 2.70 -17.07
C SER A 100 7.86 3.99 -16.22
N LEU A 101 6.83 4.08 -15.37
CA LEU A 101 6.56 5.19 -14.45
C LEU A 101 7.17 4.98 -13.06
N GLU A 102 7.79 3.82 -12.79
CA GLU A 102 8.49 3.52 -11.54
C GLU A 102 9.86 4.22 -11.48
N LYS A 103 9.81 5.55 -11.49
CA LYS A 103 11.01 6.41 -11.45
C LYS A 103 10.79 7.56 -10.48
N VAL A 104 11.84 7.95 -9.76
CA VAL A 104 11.80 9.02 -8.75
C VAL A 104 11.18 10.31 -9.29
N GLN A 105 11.47 10.65 -10.54
CA GLN A 105 10.93 11.86 -11.22
C GLN A 105 9.40 11.94 -11.26
N TYR A 106 8.70 10.82 -11.24
CA TYR A 106 7.23 10.80 -11.29
C TYR A 106 6.56 10.67 -9.92
N ILE A 107 7.29 10.18 -8.91
CA ILE A 107 6.73 9.89 -7.59
C ILE A 107 6.09 11.11 -6.95
N GLY A 108 6.69 12.29 -7.11
CA GLY A 108 6.15 13.52 -6.58
C GLY A 108 4.72 13.80 -7.05
N TYR A 109 4.42 13.57 -8.33
CA TYR A 109 3.07 13.74 -8.89
C TYR A 109 2.08 12.70 -8.31
N PHE A 110 2.53 11.48 -8.08
CA PHE A 110 1.69 10.42 -7.49
C PHE A 110 1.44 10.66 -6.00
N PHE A 111 2.38 11.25 -5.27
CA PHE A 111 2.12 11.73 -3.91
C PHE A 111 1.08 12.85 -3.89
N LEU A 112 1.12 13.80 -4.84
CA LEU A 112 0.09 14.82 -4.98
C LEU A 112 -1.28 14.23 -5.31
N PHE A 113 -1.32 13.20 -6.17
CA PHE A 113 -2.55 12.47 -6.44
C PHE A 113 -3.09 11.78 -5.18
N THR A 114 -2.23 11.16 -4.38
CA THR A 114 -2.62 10.61 -3.06
C THR A 114 -3.20 11.68 -2.15
N ALA A 115 -2.56 12.85 -2.07
CA ALA A 115 -3.04 13.98 -1.26
C ALA A 115 -4.44 14.45 -1.70
N LEU A 116 -4.66 14.58 -3.02
CA LEU A 116 -5.94 14.96 -3.60
C LEU A 116 -7.03 13.93 -3.27
N MET A 117 -6.72 12.65 -3.45
CA MET A 117 -7.62 11.53 -3.17
C MET A 117 -8.04 11.50 -1.68
N LEU A 118 -7.10 11.65 -0.76
CA LEU A 118 -7.39 11.69 0.68
C LEU A 118 -8.22 12.92 1.07
N THR A 119 -7.94 14.08 0.46
CA THR A 119 -8.73 15.29 0.66
C THR A 119 -10.16 15.09 0.16
N ALA A 120 -10.34 14.52 -1.03
CA ALA A 120 -11.66 14.19 -1.58
C ALA A 120 -12.41 13.19 -0.69
N CYS A 121 -11.71 12.20 -0.11
CA CYS A 121 -12.28 11.26 0.85
C CYS A 121 -12.84 11.99 2.09
N ASP A 122 -12.09 12.90 2.67
CA ASP A 122 -12.54 13.66 3.86
C ASP A 122 -13.71 14.59 3.55
N ILE A 123 -13.71 15.25 2.38
CA ILE A 123 -14.83 16.10 1.93
C ILE A 123 -16.08 15.25 1.75
N TRP A 124 -15.98 14.10 1.08
CA TRP A 124 -17.09 13.19 0.85
C TRP A 124 -17.73 12.70 2.15
N ARG A 125 -16.90 12.35 3.13
CA ARG A 125 -17.33 11.83 4.44
C ARG A 125 -18.08 12.84 5.27
N LYS A 126 -17.75 14.14 5.16
CA LYS A 126 -18.29 15.20 6.03
C LYS A 126 -19.81 15.33 5.96
N ASN A 127 -20.39 15.03 4.81
CA ASN A 127 -21.80 15.30 4.51
C ASN A 127 -22.65 14.03 4.29
N ARG A 128 -22.12 12.84 4.59
CA ARG A 128 -22.79 11.58 4.31
C ARG A 128 -22.82 10.63 5.51
N LYS A 129 -23.97 9.95 5.65
CA LYS A 129 -24.09 8.85 6.59
C LYS A 129 -23.49 7.59 5.96
N ALA A 130 -22.46 7.05 6.59
CA ALA A 130 -21.85 5.78 6.18
C ALA A 130 -22.54 4.64 6.94
N ASP A 131 -23.27 3.79 6.23
CA ASP A 131 -24.04 2.67 6.80
C ASP A 131 -23.80 1.33 6.10
N LEU A 132 -23.10 1.36 4.95
CA LEU A 132 -22.78 0.15 4.21
C LEU A 132 -21.78 -0.71 4.99
N THR A 133 -22.08 -1.99 5.09
CA THR A 133 -21.19 -3.02 5.62
C THR A 133 -20.79 -4.00 4.51
N VAL A 134 -19.67 -4.70 4.66
CA VAL A 134 -19.17 -5.62 3.62
C VAL A 134 -20.22 -6.66 3.18
N PRO A 135 -21.01 -7.32 4.08
CA PRO A 135 -22.04 -8.26 3.66
C PRO A 135 -23.19 -7.66 2.83
N LYS A 136 -23.41 -6.34 2.95
CA LYS A 136 -24.44 -5.59 2.19
C LYS A 136 -23.89 -4.97 0.90
N MET A 137 -22.62 -5.10 0.65
CA MET A 137 -21.94 -4.58 -0.54
C MET A 137 -22.53 -5.19 -1.82
N LYS A 138 -22.61 -4.40 -2.87
CA LYS A 138 -23.02 -4.82 -4.21
C LYS A 138 -21.78 -5.05 -5.08
N TRP A 139 -21.92 -5.85 -6.14
CA TRP A 139 -20.81 -6.23 -7.02
C TRP A 139 -20.04 -5.03 -7.59
N TYR A 140 -20.74 -3.98 -8.05
CA TYR A 140 -20.10 -2.79 -8.63
C TYR A 140 -19.28 -1.99 -7.62
N GLN A 141 -19.62 -2.05 -6.33
CA GLN A 141 -18.85 -1.40 -5.27
C GLN A 141 -17.54 -2.15 -5.01
N ALA A 142 -17.57 -3.49 -5.05
CA ALA A 142 -16.35 -4.29 -4.96
C ALA A 142 -15.43 -4.04 -6.16
N LEU A 143 -15.98 -4.01 -7.38
CA LEU A 143 -15.23 -3.68 -8.59
C LEU A 143 -14.61 -2.28 -8.51
N PHE A 144 -15.36 -1.29 -7.98
CA PHE A 144 -14.86 0.07 -7.80
C PHE A 144 -13.70 0.13 -6.80
N VAL A 145 -13.79 -0.57 -5.66
CA VAL A 145 -12.66 -0.65 -4.72
C VAL A 145 -11.46 -1.34 -5.36
N GLY A 146 -11.68 -2.41 -6.15
CA GLY A 146 -10.64 -3.08 -6.93
C GLY A 146 -10.00 -2.17 -7.98
N PHE A 147 -10.80 -1.33 -8.66
CA PHE A 147 -10.31 -0.32 -9.58
C PHE A 147 -9.41 0.71 -8.88
N MET A 148 -9.84 1.21 -7.72
CA MET A 148 -9.04 2.11 -6.90
C MET A 148 -7.72 1.46 -6.45
N GLN A 149 -7.75 0.16 -6.12
CA GLN A 149 -6.53 -0.60 -5.83
C GLN A 149 -5.63 -0.74 -7.05
N GLY A 150 -6.21 -0.96 -8.24
CA GLY A 150 -5.47 -1.06 -9.49
C GLY A 150 -4.70 0.21 -9.84
N ILE A 151 -5.30 1.39 -9.63
CA ILE A 151 -4.60 2.68 -9.80
C ILE A 151 -3.43 2.80 -8.80
N ALA A 152 -3.58 2.24 -7.62
CA ALA A 152 -2.57 2.32 -6.57
C ALA A 152 -1.39 1.33 -6.74
N ILE A 153 -1.29 0.65 -7.87
CA ILE A 153 -0.08 -0.05 -8.31
C ILE A 153 1.01 0.98 -8.67
N LEU A 154 0.61 2.18 -9.14
CA LEU A 154 1.54 3.28 -9.41
C LEU A 154 2.32 3.67 -8.15
N PRO A 155 3.67 3.67 -8.19
CA PRO A 155 4.50 4.04 -7.05
C PRO A 155 4.25 5.51 -6.67
N GLY A 156 4.03 5.77 -5.38
CA GLY A 156 3.60 7.08 -4.89
C GLY A 156 2.09 7.20 -4.67
N VAL A 157 1.28 6.35 -5.31
CA VAL A 157 -0.15 6.22 -4.96
C VAL A 157 -0.31 5.25 -3.80
N SER A 158 -0.92 5.72 -2.72
CA SER A 158 -1.16 4.88 -1.55
C SER A 158 -2.24 3.84 -1.80
N ARG A 159 -1.89 2.56 -1.72
CA ARG A 159 -2.85 1.46 -1.88
C ARG A 159 -3.91 1.46 -0.77
N SER A 160 -3.50 1.58 0.50
CA SER A 160 -4.43 1.69 1.63
C SER A 160 -5.30 2.95 1.51
N GLY A 161 -4.71 4.09 1.13
CA GLY A 161 -5.43 5.33 0.87
C GLY A 161 -6.48 5.17 -0.24
N ALA A 162 -6.13 4.54 -1.35
CA ALA A 162 -7.02 4.34 -2.50
C ALA A 162 -8.20 3.42 -2.16
N THR A 163 -7.93 2.26 -1.56
CA THR A 163 -8.97 1.29 -1.22
C THR A 163 -9.93 1.79 -0.14
N ILE A 164 -9.41 2.48 0.89
CA ILE A 164 -10.24 3.12 1.93
C ILE A 164 -11.07 4.27 1.33
N THR A 165 -10.49 5.07 0.43
CA THR A 165 -11.22 6.13 -0.27
C THR A 165 -12.33 5.55 -1.15
N GLY A 166 -12.04 4.50 -1.93
CA GLY A 166 -13.03 3.80 -2.75
C GLY A 166 -14.19 3.24 -1.92
N ALA A 167 -13.89 2.57 -0.82
CA ALA A 167 -14.89 2.06 0.11
C ALA A 167 -15.72 3.21 0.75
N THR A 168 -15.06 4.33 1.06
CA THR A 168 -15.72 5.53 1.60
C THR A 168 -16.67 6.18 0.58
N PHE A 169 -16.29 6.25 -0.69
CA PHE A 169 -17.17 6.74 -1.77
C PHE A 169 -18.39 5.85 -1.98
N CYS A 170 -18.29 4.57 -1.63
CA CYS A 170 -19.42 3.64 -1.55
C CYS A 170 -20.27 3.81 -0.28
N ASN A 171 -20.01 4.81 0.56
CA ASN A 171 -20.63 5.04 1.87
C ASN A 171 -20.46 3.88 2.87
N MET A 172 -19.34 3.16 2.77
CA MET A 172 -19.00 2.10 3.72
C MET A 172 -18.66 2.68 5.09
N LYS A 173 -19.05 1.99 6.16
CA LYS A 173 -18.65 2.33 7.53
C LYS A 173 -17.12 2.34 7.63
N LYS A 174 -16.60 3.24 8.44
CA LYS A 174 -15.14 3.45 8.56
C LYS A 174 -14.39 2.18 8.96
N GLU A 175 -14.95 1.45 9.91
CA GLU A 175 -14.40 0.21 10.42
C GLU A 175 -14.38 -0.88 9.34
N ASP A 176 -15.50 -1.04 8.62
CA ASP A 176 -15.63 -1.97 7.51
C ASP A 176 -14.70 -1.60 6.34
N ALA A 177 -14.57 -0.30 6.02
CA ALA A 177 -13.68 0.18 4.96
C ALA A 177 -12.21 -0.14 5.28
N ALA A 178 -11.78 0.08 6.53
CA ALA A 178 -10.44 -0.25 6.98
C ALA A 178 -10.20 -1.77 6.97
N GLU A 179 -11.13 -2.55 7.55
CA GLU A 179 -11.03 -4.02 7.58
C GLU A 179 -10.98 -4.59 6.17
N PHE A 180 -11.88 -4.16 5.28
CA PHE A 180 -11.91 -4.64 3.90
C PHE A 180 -10.63 -4.28 3.14
N SER A 181 -10.14 -3.03 3.28
CA SER A 181 -8.90 -2.57 2.67
C SER A 181 -7.69 -3.42 3.12
N PHE A 182 -7.56 -3.67 4.43
CA PHE A 182 -6.43 -4.43 4.97
C PHE A 182 -6.53 -5.92 4.62
N LEU A 183 -7.72 -6.53 4.63
CA LEU A 183 -7.88 -7.90 4.16
C LEU A 183 -7.67 -8.03 2.64
N LEU A 184 -8.04 -7.01 1.86
CA LEU A 184 -7.76 -6.95 0.42
C LEU A 184 -6.26 -6.85 0.12
N SER A 185 -5.46 -6.35 1.07
CA SER A 185 -4.01 -6.36 0.91
C SER A 185 -3.39 -7.75 0.89
N ILE A 186 -4.02 -8.74 1.51
CA ILE A 186 -3.50 -10.11 1.58
C ILE A 186 -3.33 -10.70 0.16
N PRO A 187 -4.40 -10.83 -0.65
CA PRO A 187 -4.24 -11.32 -2.01
C PRO A 187 -3.42 -10.38 -2.91
N ALA A 188 -3.44 -9.07 -2.66
CA ALA A 188 -2.65 -8.12 -3.44
C ALA A 188 -1.14 -8.31 -3.21
N ILE A 189 -0.70 -8.40 -1.95
CA ILE A 189 0.72 -8.61 -1.61
C ILE A 189 1.18 -9.99 -2.08
N LEU A 190 0.36 -11.04 -1.88
CA LEU A 190 0.70 -12.39 -2.35
C LEU A 190 0.79 -12.43 -3.88
N GLY A 191 -0.15 -11.80 -4.58
CA GLY A 191 -0.14 -11.72 -6.04
C GLY A 191 1.06 -10.95 -6.57
N GLY A 192 1.38 -9.80 -6.00
CA GLY A 192 2.59 -9.02 -6.33
C GLY A 192 3.86 -9.85 -6.09
N ALA A 193 3.98 -10.50 -4.92
CA ALA A 193 5.12 -11.35 -4.63
C ALA A 193 5.29 -12.49 -5.65
N VAL A 194 4.20 -13.17 -6.04
CA VAL A 194 4.25 -14.23 -7.05
C VAL A 194 4.74 -13.73 -8.41
N LEU A 195 4.32 -12.51 -8.80
CA LEU A 195 4.72 -11.91 -10.08
C LEU A 195 6.17 -11.42 -10.05
N GLU A 196 6.63 -10.87 -8.93
CA GLU A 196 7.95 -10.23 -8.82
C GLU A 196 9.07 -11.19 -8.38
N ILE A 197 8.77 -12.29 -7.66
CA ILE A 197 9.77 -13.26 -7.18
C ILE A 197 10.68 -13.80 -8.29
N PRO A 198 10.19 -14.16 -9.50
CA PRO A 198 11.07 -14.68 -10.54
C PRO A 198 12.18 -13.70 -10.93
N ASP A 199 11.85 -12.42 -11.09
CA ASP A 199 12.83 -11.39 -11.46
C ASP A 199 13.69 -10.99 -10.26
N ALA A 200 13.09 -10.91 -9.08
CA ALA A 200 13.79 -10.65 -7.83
C ALA A 200 14.87 -11.71 -7.53
N VAL A 201 14.59 -12.98 -7.81
CA VAL A 201 15.57 -14.07 -7.63
C VAL A 201 16.68 -13.99 -8.68
N ARG A 202 16.38 -13.55 -9.90
CA ARG A 202 17.39 -13.34 -10.95
C ARG A 202 18.34 -12.18 -10.61
N GLU A 203 17.83 -11.10 -10.02
CA GLU A 203 18.64 -9.98 -9.55
C GLU A 203 19.55 -10.36 -8.37
N GLY A 204 19.18 -11.38 -7.60
CA GLY A 204 19.93 -11.91 -6.47
C GLY A 204 19.77 -11.10 -5.19
N VAL A 205 20.43 -11.58 -4.12
CA VAL A 205 20.38 -10.98 -2.78
C VAL A 205 21.60 -10.09 -2.58
N VAL A 206 21.39 -8.78 -2.56
CA VAL A 206 22.47 -7.82 -2.30
C VAL A 206 22.65 -7.60 -0.80
N GLY A 207 23.91 -7.67 -0.35
CA GLY A 207 24.28 -7.46 1.06
C GLY A 207 24.11 -8.72 1.95
N GLY A 208 23.70 -9.85 1.36
CA GLY A 208 23.53 -11.11 2.07
C GLY A 208 22.15 -11.28 2.72
N ILE A 209 21.91 -12.46 3.27
CA ILE A 209 20.59 -12.84 3.82
C ILE A 209 20.25 -12.16 5.14
N LEU A 210 21.23 -11.76 5.92
CA LEU A 210 21.02 -11.18 7.26
C LEU A 210 20.27 -9.84 7.22
N PRO A 211 20.64 -8.84 6.36
CA PRO A 211 19.84 -7.63 6.19
C PRO A 211 18.41 -7.91 5.78
N VAL A 212 18.16 -8.91 4.92
CA VAL A 212 16.80 -9.30 4.51
C VAL A 212 15.99 -9.78 5.71
N ILE A 213 16.52 -10.70 6.50
CA ILE A 213 15.84 -11.23 7.69
C ILE A 213 15.52 -10.09 8.66
N VAL A 214 16.49 -9.22 8.94
CA VAL A 214 16.31 -8.07 9.85
C VAL A 214 15.23 -7.13 9.30
N GLY A 215 15.29 -6.78 8.01
CA GLY A 215 14.29 -5.94 7.36
C GLY A 215 12.87 -6.50 7.46
N VAL A 216 12.69 -7.79 7.17
CA VAL A 216 11.39 -8.49 7.26
C VAL A 216 10.83 -8.45 8.69
N ILE A 217 11.64 -8.75 9.69
CA ILE A 217 11.22 -8.71 11.10
C ILE A 217 10.82 -7.30 11.50
N VAL A 218 11.63 -6.30 11.15
CA VAL A 218 11.35 -4.89 11.46
C VAL A 218 10.11 -4.41 10.74
N ALA A 219 9.90 -4.75 9.45
CA ALA A 219 8.70 -4.42 8.70
C ALA A 219 7.46 -5.08 9.30
N GLY A 220 7.55 -6.33 9.75
CA GLY A 220 6.46 -7.02 10.43
C GLY A 220 6.08 -6.35 11.76
N ILE A 221 7.07 -6.01 12.58
CA ILE A 221 6.83 -5.36 13.90
C ILE A 221 6.25 -3.95 13.69
N SER A 222 6.89 -3.11 12.88
CA SER A 222 6.40 -1.75 12.61
C SER A 222 5.04 -1.75 11.93
N GLY A 223 4.80 -2.70 11.02
CA GLY A 223 3.52 -2.93 10.37
C GLY A 223 2.41 -3.31 11.35
N TYR A 224 2.69 -4.17 12.32
CA TYR A 224 1.73 -4.53 13.36
C TYR A 224 1.24 -3.29 14.15
N PHE A 225 2.15 -2.42 14.54
CA PHE A 225 1.78 -1.18 15.24
C PHE A 225 1.05 -0.22 14.30
N ALA A 226 1.48 -0.11 13.04
CA ALA A 226 0.84 0.75 12.04
C ALA A 226 -0.62 0.36 11.77
N VAL A 227 -0.92 -0.93 11.57
CA VAL A 227 -2.30 -1.41 11.38
C VAL A 227 -3.17 -1.07 12.60
N ARG A 228 -2.68 -1.36 13.81
CA ARG A 228 -3.42 -1.05 15.04
C ARG A 228 -3.65 0.45 15.25
N PHE A 229 -2.66 1.26 14.92
CA PHE A 229 -2.77 2.72 14.94
C PHE A 229 -3.81 3.21 13.93
N MET A 230 -3.75 2.72 12.68
CA MET A 230 -4.66 3.11 11.62
C MET A 230 -6.13 2.76 11.92
N ILE A 231 -6.41 1.59 12.47
CA ILE A 231 -7.76 1.21 12.88
C ILE A 231 -8.34 2.25 13.86
N LYS A 232 -7.55 2.69 14.84
CA LYS A 232 -7.98 3.73 15.81
C LYS A 232 -8.12 5.10 15.16
N LEU A 233 -7.22 5.43 14.24
CA LEU A 233 -7.19 6.75 13.60
C LEU A 233 -8.36 6.93 12.64
N ILE A 234 -8.65 5.95 11.79
CA ILE A 234 -9.73 6.02 10.79
C ILE A 234 -11.09 6.27 11.46
N THR A 235 -11.31 5.67 12.63
CA THR A 235 -12.59 5.83 13.34
C THR A 235 -12.78 7.21 13.92
N LYS A 236 -11.70 7.89 14.35
CA LYS A 236 -11.76 9.11 15.14
C LYS A 236 -11.34 10.38 14.39
N HIS A 237 -10.44 10.26 13.42
CA HIS A 237 -9.79 11.40 12.79
C HIS A 237 -10.05 11.49 11.29
N SER A 238 -9.67 12.62 10.69
CA SER A 238 -9.63 12.86 9.25
C SER A 238 -8.29 12.43 8.66
N PHE A 239 -8.24 12.26 7.35
CA PHE A 239 -6.99 11.99 6.63
C PHE A 239 -6.19 13.25 6.30
N ARG A 240 -6.65 14.44 6.77
CA ARG A 240 -6.02 15.73 6.44
C ARG A 240 -4.51 15.77 6.73
N GLY A 241 -4.07 15.21 7.86
CA GLY A 241 -2.63 15.15 8.20
C GLY A 241 -1.81 14.39 7.17
N PHE A 242 -2.33 13.25 6.71
CA PHE A 242 -1.66 12.47 5.66
C PHE A 242 -1.73 13.15 4.29
N ALA A 243 -2.85 13.80 3.97
CA ALA A 243 -2.98 14.57 2.73
C ALA A 243 -1.98 15.73 2.68
N VAL A 244 -1.82 16.47 3.77
CA VAL A 244 -0.82 17.55 3.86
C VAL A 244 0.59 16.97 3.76
N TYR A 245 0.88 15.89 4.48
CA TYR A 245 2.19 15.22 4.42
C TYR A 245 2.56 14.80 3.00
N THR A 246 1.67 14.06 2.32
CA THR A 246 1.93 13.60 0.95
C THR A 246 1.99 14.74 -0.05
N ALA A 247 1.22 15.83 0.15
CA ALA A 247 1.30 17.03 -0.68
C ALA A 247 2.65 17.73 -0.53
N VAL A 248 3.11 17.95 0.70
CA VAL A 248 4.40 18.60 0.98
C VAL A 248 5.56 17.76 0.43
N LEU A 249 5.55 16.45 0.68
CA LEU A 249 6.58 15.54 0.18
C LEU A 249 6.58 15.50 -1.36
N GLY A 250 5.40 15.41 -1.98
CA GLY A 250 5.26 15.41 -3.43
C GLY A 250 5.79 16.69 -4.07
N LEU A 251 5.44 17.85 -3.52
CA LEU A 251 5.96 19.14 -3.99
C LEU A 251 7.49 19.25 -3.81
N PHE A 252 7.99 18.79 -2.66
CA PHE A 252 9.42 18.79 -2.40
C PHE A 252 10.18 17.97 -3.45
N ILE A 253 9.73 16.74 -3.75
CA ILE A 253 10.37 15.89 -4.76
C ILE A 253 10.32 16.53 -6.15
N ILE A 254 9.18 17.12 -6.55
CA ILE A 254 9.03 17.78 -7.85
C ILE A 254 9.99 18.98 -7.95
N ILE A 255 10.10 19.78 -6.90
CA ILE A 255 11.00 20.95 -6.87
C ILE A 255 12.44 20.50 -6.88
N ASP A 256 12.82 19.54 -6.05
CA ASP A 256 14.20 19.04 -6.01
C ASP A 256 14.62 18.45 -7.35
N TRP A 257 13.78 17.59 -7.93
CA TRP A 257 14.08 16.95 -9.21
C TRP A 257 14.24 17.93 -10.37
N ASN A 258 13.42 18.98 -10.44
CA ASN A 258 13.42 19.87 -11.59
C ASN A 258 14.33 21.11 -11.44
N PHE A 259 14.61 21.55 -10.20
CA PHE A 259 15.24 22.86 -9.98
C PHE A 259 16.44 22.84 -9.04
N VAL A 260 16.41 22.06 -7.96
CA VAL A 260 17.38 22.18 -6.87
C VAL A 260 18.50 21.15 -6.97
N HIS A 261 18.16 19.91 -7.34
CA HIS A 261 19.09 18.76 -7.46
C HIS A 261 19.92 18.52 -6.17
N LEU A 262 19.29 18.73 -4.99
CA LEU A 262 19.95 18.59 -3.70
C LEU A 262 20.10 17.11 -3.31
N LEU A 263 19.03 16.33 -3.49
CA LEU A 263 18.96 14.93 -3.08
C LEU A 263 19.00 13.96 -4.26
N PHE A 264 18.38 14.32 -5.39
CA PHE A 264 18.27 13.46 -6.55
C PHE A 264 19.19 13.97 -7.66
N ASN A 265 20.33 13.28 -7.82
CA ASN A 265 21.32 13.63 -8.82
C ASN A 265 20.89 13.10 -10.20
N ARG A 266 20.84 13.97 -11.20
CA ARG A 266 20.74 13.58 -12.60
C ARG A 266 22.12 13.14 -13.07
N GLY A 267 22.54 11.92 -12.68
CA GLY A 267 23.74 11.31 -13.24
C GLY A 267 23.51 10.78 -14.64
#